data_5198123263a612790c7a8c062233b6d2
#
_entry.id   5198123263a612790c7a8c062233b6d2
#
_cell.length_a   1.000
_cell.length_b   1.000
_cell.length_c   1.000
_cell.angle_alpha   90.00
_cell.angle_beta   90.00
_cell.angle_gamma   90.00
#
_symmetry.space_group_name_H-M   'P 1'
#
loop_
_entity.id
_entity.type
_entity.pdbx_description
1 polymer ?
#
loop_
_entity_poly.entity_id
_entity_poly.type
_entity_poly.pdbx_seq_one_letter_code
_entity_poly.pdbx_strand_id
1 'polypeptide(L)'
;PWDEGEVCCLFADSNVGKSIYAVQMADEIARLRNVLYVDCELSDKQFQLRYTDRETGMLHEFPESLIRAEINPSKMDMKNFEEQIITDIETAAQKAATDTIIIDNLTYLCNSSEKGDQAGIFMMKLMNLKMKYNWSLLVIAHTPKRNMTNPITQNDLAGSKKLYNFFDSVFAIGKSY
;
A
#
# COMPACT_ATOMS: atom_id res chain seq x y z
N PRO A 1 -11.35 -6.31 8.82
CA PRO A 1 -10.17 -6.32 9.67
C PRO A 1 -9.39 -4.97 9.63
N TRP A 2 -9.95 -3.92 9.09
CA TRP A 2 -9.40 -2.57 9.03
C TRP A 2 -10.51 -1.57 9.37
N ASP A 3 -10.37 -0.91 10.51
CA ASP A 3 -11.33 0.03 11.01
C ASP A 3 -10.89 1.49 10.78
N GLU A 4 -11.83 2.42 10.93
CA GLU A 4 -11.56 3.86 10.74
C GLU A 4 -10.56 4.37 11.78
N GLY A 5 -9.57 5.14 11.32
CA GLY A 5 -8.48 5.66 12.17
C GLY A 5 -7.40 4.65 12.53
N GLU A 6 -7.43 3.42 11.98
CA GLU A 6 -6.40 2.40 12.18
C GLU A 6 -5.31 2.40 11.11
N VAL A 7 -4.16 1.87 11.48
CA VAL A 7 -3.09 1.47 10.57
C VAL A 7 -3.09 -0.04 10.44
N CYS A 8 -3.52 -0.52 9.30
CA CYS A 8 -3.60 -1.95 8.99
C CYS A 8 -2.49 -2.36 8.01
N CYS A 9 -1.96 -3.56 8.18
CA CYS A 9 -1.04 -4.16 7.25
C CYS A 9 -1.64 -5.40 6.58
N LEU A 10 -1.62 -5.43 5.25
CA LEU A 10 -1.86 -6.62 4.45
C LEU A 10 -0.53 -7.14 3.90
N PHE A 11 -0.14 -8.35 4.26
CA PHE A 11 1.07 -8.94 3.72
C PHE A 11 0.84 -10.35 3.17
N ALA A 12 1.65 -10.75 2.22
CA ALA A 12 1.60 -12.08 1.62
C ALA A 12 2.81 -12.32 0.72
N ASP A 13 2.99 -13.56 0.28
CA ASP A 13 3.95 -13.92 -0.76
C ASP A 13 3.68 -13.16 -2.06
N SER A 14 4.67 -13.06 -2.93
CA SER A 14 4.50 -12.44 -4.24
C SER A 14 3.48 -13.23 -5.09
N ASN A 15 2.72 -12.51 -5.91
CA ASN A 15 1.76 -13.08 -6.87
C ASN A 15 0.59 -13.89 -6.26
N VAL A 16 0.19 -13.61 -5.03
CA VAL A 16 -0.99 -14.24 -4.39
C VAL A 16 -2.24 -13.32 -4.39
N GLY A 17 -2.18 -12.18 -5.06
CA GLY A 17 -3.36 -11.32 -5.26
C GLY A 17 -3.51 -10.16 -4.28
N LYS A 18 -2.49 -9.80 -3.47
CA LYS A 18 -2.55 -8.66 -2.53
C LYS A 18 -3.09 -7.37 -3.15
N SER A 19 -2.44 -6.92 -4.23
CA SER A 19 -2.81 -5.67 -4.92
C SER A 19 -4.21 -5.73 -5.52
N ILE A 20 -4.62 -6.90 -6.04
CA ILE A 20 -5.99 -7.09 -6.57
C ILE A 20 -7.00 -6.95 -5.44
N TYR A 21 -6.74 -7.60 -4.30
CA TYR A 21 -7.62 -7.50 -3.14
C TYR A 21 -7.67 -6.08 -2.58
N ALA A 22 -6.52 -5.39 -2.51
CA ALA A 22 -6.46 -4.01 -2.04
C ALA A 22 -7.20 -3.03 -2.97
N VAL A 23 -7.10 -3.22 -4.29
CA VAL A 23 -7.86 -2.40 -5.26
C VAL A 23 -9.35 -2.70 -5.15
N GLN A 24 -9.75 -3.96 -4.94
CA GLN A 24 -11.15 -4.30 -4.69
C GLN A 24 -11.69 -3.60 -3.42
N MET A 25 -10.92 -3.63 -2.32
CA MET A 25 -11.29 -2.89 -1.11
C MET A 25 -11.39 -1.38 -1.37
N ALA A 26 -10.43 -0.83 -2.13
CA ALA A 26 -10.44 0.58 -2.52
C ALA A 26 -11.68 0.95 -3.33
N ASP A 27 -12.06 0.12 -4.31
CA ASP A 27 -13.25 0.30 -5.14
C ASP A 27 -14.53 0.30 -4.30
N GLU A 28 -14.66 -0.66 -3.38
CA GLU A 28 -15.82 -0.76 -2.47
C GLU A 28 -15.92 0.45 -1.52
N ILE A 29 -14.81 0.85 -0.90
CA ILE A 29 -14.78 2.01 0.01
C ILE A 29 -15.03 3.31 -0.77
N ALA A 30 -14.50 3.42 -1.99
CA ALA A 30 -14.66 4.59 -2.83
C ALA A 30 -16.12 4.86 -3.23
N ARG A 31 -17.00 3.89 -3.14
CA ARG A 31 -18.46 4.10 -3.32
C ARG A 31 -19.09 4.93 -2.20
N LEU A 32 -18.40 5.07 -1.06
CA LEU A 32 -18.90 5.74 0.14
C LEU A 32 -18.13 7.02 0.48
N ARG A 33 -16.83 7.08 0.16
CA ARG A 33 -15.92 8.19 0.47
C ARG A 33 -14.74 8.25 -0.49
N ASN A 34 -14.02 9.35 -0.50
CA ASN A 34 -12.78 9.44 -1.28
C ASN A 34 -11.72 8.48 -0.72
N VAL A 35 -10.98 7.85 -1.61
CA VAL A 35 -9.85 6.96 -1.29
C VAL A 35 -8.65 7.35 -2.12
N LEU A 36 -7.49 7.50 -1.49
CA LEU A 36 -6.21 7.64 -2.17
C LEU A 36 -5.52 6.28 -2.24
N TYR A 37 -5.31 5.76 -3.44
CA TYR A 37 -4.53 4.56 -3.69
C TYR A 37 -3.15 4.94 -4.23
N VAL A 38 -2.13 4.78 -3.42
CA VAL A 38 -0.73 5.07 -3.77
C VAL A 38 -0.11 3.81 -4.34
N ASP A 39 0.08 3.80 -5.66
CA ASP A 39 0.63 2.67 -6.41
C ASP A 39 2.12 2.87 -6.68
N CYS A 40 2.94 2.01 -6.07
CA CYS A 40 4.39 2.06 -6.20
C CYS A 40 4.93 1.03 -7.21
N GLU A 41 4.07 0.19 -7.79
CA GLU A 41 4.51 -0.91 -8.66
C GLU A 41 4.10 -0.75 -10.12
N LEU A 42 2.87 -0.27 -10.37
CA LEU A 42 2.31 -0.28 -11.70
C LEU A 42 2.28 1.12 -12.32
N SER A 43 2.71 1.20 -13.58
CA SER A 43 2.39 2.35 -14.42
C SER A 43 0.89 2.38 -14.77
N ASP A 44 0.39 3.55 -15.21
CA ASP A 44 -1.00 3.72 -15.64
C ASP A 44 -1.41 2.68 -16.69
N LYS A 45 -0.55 2.44 -17.67
CA LYS A 45 -0.79 1.44 -18.72
C LYS A 45 -0.92 0.02 -18.17
N GLN A 46 -0.07 -0.34 -17.21
CA GLN A 46 -0.12 -1.67 -16.59
C GLN A 46 -1.36 -1.84 -15.72
N PHE A 47 -1.74 -0.78 -15.00
CA PHE A 47 -2.97 -0.76 -14.21
C PHE A 47 -4.20 -0.93 -15.10
N GLN A 48 -4.33 -0.15 -16.17
CA GLN A 48 -5.42 -0.30 -17.14
C GLN A 48 -5.49 -1.71 -17.71
N LEU A 49 -4.36 -2.28 -18.15
CA LEU A 49 -4.32 -3.65 -18.68
C LEU A 49 -4.75 -4.69 -17.65
N ARG A 50 -4.43 -4.50 -16.37
CA ARG A 50 -4.82 -5.44 -15.30
C ARG A 50 -6.32 -5.48 -15.07
N TYR A 51 -6.98 -4.33 -15.20
CA TYR A 51 -8.42 -4.18 -14.95
C TYR A 51 -9.26 -4.06 -16.22
N THR A 52 -8.70 -4.45 -17.37
CA THR A 52 -9.43 -4.63 -18.62
C THR A 52 -9.84 -6.10 -18.76
N ASP A 53 -11.12 -6.34 -18.98
CA ASP A 53 -11.63 -7.66 -19.28
C ASP A 53 -11.03 -8.16 -20.60
N ARG A 54 -10.48 -9.37 -20.60
CA ARG A 54 -9.75 -9.92 -21.75
C ARG A 54 -10.64 -10.38 -22.88
N GLU A 55 -11.89 -10.70 -22.61
CA GLU A 55 -12.84 -11.20 -23.61
C GLU A 55 -13.59 -10.05 -24.27
N THR A 56 -14.01 -9.08 -23.48
CA THR A 56 -14.81 -7.94 -23.97
C THR A 56 -13.98 -6.72 -24.32
N GLY A 57 -12.74 -6.63 -23.83
CA GLY A 57 -11.88 -5.43 -23.94
C GLY A 57 -12.38 -4.24 -23.09
N MET A 58 -13.38 -4.45 -22.25
CA MET A 58 -13.93 -3.38 -21.41
C MET A 58 -13.06 -3.15 -20.18
N LEU A 59 -12.71 -1.87 -19.93
CA LEU A 59 -12.05 -1.45 -18.71
C LEU A 59 -13.05 -1.43 -17.55
N HIS A 60 -12.66 -1.92 -16.37
CA HIS A 60 -13.44 -1.75 -15.16
C HIS A 60 -13.61 -0.26 -14.84
N GLU A 61 -14.84 0.18 -14.61
CA GLU A 61 -15.16 1.56 -14.24
C GLU A 61 -15.03 1.72 -12.72
N PHE A 62 -13.97 2.39 -12.30
CA PHE A 62 -13.77 2.77 -10.90
C PHE A 62 -14.59 4.02 -10.56
N PRO A 63 -15.08 4.17 -9.32
CA PRO A 63 -15.67 5.42 -8.85
C PRO A 63 -14.69 6.60 -8.99
N GLU A 64 -15.17 7.79 -9.31
CA GLU A 64 -14.36 9.01 -9.39
C GLU A 64 -13.68 9.36 -8.05
N SER A 65 -14.26 8.89 -6.94
CA SER A 65 -13.73 8.99 -5.58
C SER A 65 -12.54 8.08 -5.30
N LEU A 66 -12.21 7.13 -6.19
CA LEU A 66 -10.96 6.36 -6.14
C LEU A 66 -9.87 7.12 -6.89
N ILE A 67 -9.04 7.81 -6.14
CA ILE A 67 -7.93 8.60 -6.67
C ILE A 67 -6.66 7.73 -6.62
N ARG A 68 -6.11 7.38 -7.78
CA ARG A 68 -4.85 6.66 -7.87
C ARG A 68 -3.69 7.63 -8.07
N ALA A 69 -2.65 7.50 -7.25
CA ALA A 69 -1.39 8.23 -7.39
C ALA A 69 -0.26 7.23 -7.70
N GLU A 70 0.39 7.38 -8.86
CA GLU A 70 1.56 6.59 -9.24
C GLU A 70 2.82 7.23 -8.64
N ILE A 71 3.63 6.43 -7.91
CA ILE A 71 4.97 6.82 -7.49
C ILE A 71 5.97 6.34 -8.56
N ASN A 72 6.62 7.29 -9.23
CA ASN A 72 7.67 6.99 -10.20
C ASN A 72 9.05 7.34 -9.65
N PRO A 73 9.83 6.36 -9.14
CA PRO A 73 11.12 6.62 -8.51
C PRO A 73 12.15 7.23 -9.45
N SER A 74 12.02 7.00 -10.77
CA SER A 74 12.97 7.56 -11.75
C SER A 74 12.88 9.09 -11.85
N LYS A 75 11.82 9.69 -11.32
CA LYS A 75 11.60 11.14 -11.31
C LYS A 75 11.94 11.79 -9.96
N MET A 76 12.41 10.99 -8.98
CA MET A 76 12.64 11.43 -7.61
C MET A 76 14.13 11.58 -7.30
N ASP A 77 14.49 12.53 -6.45
CA ASP A 77 15.84 12.64 -5.92
C ASP A 77 16.08 11.55 -4.86
N MET A 78 16.99 10.63 -5.17
CA MET A 78 17.32 9.51 -4.28
C MET A 78 17.88 9.95 -2.92
N LYS A 79 18.44 11.16 -2.79
CA LYS A 79 18.98 11.67 -1.51
C LYS A 79 17.88 12.04 -0.51
N ASN A 80 16.73 12.49 -1.03
CA ASN A 80 15.58 12.94 -0.23
C ASN A 80 14.32 12.10 -0.51
N PHE A 81 14.51 10.90 -1.04
CA PHE A 81 13.43 10.06 -1.56
C PHE A 81 12.27 9.85 -0.56
N GLU A 82 12.59 9.48 0.67
CA GLU A 82 11.57 9.21 1.70
C GLU A 82 10.80 10.47 2.11
N GLU A 83 11.49 11.61 2.25
CA GLU A 83 10.83 12.88 2.60
C GLU A 83 9.92 13.37 1.48
N GLN A 84 10.38 13.21 0.24
CA GLN A 84 9.58 13.58 -0.92
C GLN A 84 8.32 12.73 -0.99
N ILE A 85 8.41 11.40 -0.83
CA ILE A 85 7.23 10.51 -0.86
C ILE A 85 6.24 10.88 0.24
N ILE A 86 6.69 11.12 1.47
CA ILE A 86 5.81 11.52 2.57
C ILE A 86 5.08 12.82 2.24
N THR A 87 5.81 13.80 1.70
CA THR A 87 5.24 15.09 1.26
C THR A 87 4.25 14.93 0.11
N ASP A 88 4.57 14.06 -0.85
CA ASP A 88 3.71 13.79 -2.00
C ASP A 88 2.42 13.07 -1.57
N ILE A 89 2.50 12.10 -0.66
CA ILE A 89 1.32 11.43 -0.08
C ILE A 89 0.45 12.45 0.68
N GLU A 90 1.06 13.30 1.53
CA GLU A 90 0.34 14.34 2.26
C GLU A 90 -0.40 15.29 1.29
N THR A 91 0.31 15.77 0.27
CA THR A 91 -0.25 16.68 -0.74
C THR A 91 -1.37 16.02 -1.55
N ALA A 92 -1.18 14.75 -1.95
CA ALA A 92 -2.18 14.01 -2.69
C ALA A 92 -3.44 13.76 -1.85
N ALA A 93 -3.29 13.38 -0.58
CA ALA A 93 -4.41 13.17 0.33
C ALA A 93 -5.22 14.44 0.56
N GLN A 94 -4.53 15.58 0.73
CA GLN A 94 -5.20 16.88 0.87
C GLN A 94 -5.96 17.28 -0.40
N LYS A 95 -5.35 17.10 -1.58
CA LYS A 95 -6.02 17.38 -2.88
C LYS A 95 -7.22 16.46 -3.11
N ALA A 96 -7.11 15.20 -2.72
CA ALA A 96 -8.19 14.22 -2.81
C ALA A 96 -9.27 14.44 -1.74
N ALA A 97 -9.05 15.33 -0.78
CA ALA A 97 -9.91 15.54 0.39
C ALA A 97 -10.29 14.20 1.05
N THR A 98 -9.28 13.35 1.31
CA THR A 98 -9.47 12.00 1.87
C THR A 98 -8.66 11.80 3.14
N ASP A 99 -9.21 10.98 4.02
CA ASP A 99 -8.60 10.41 5.22
C ASP A 99 -8.31 8.91 5.08
N THR A 100 -8.67 8.31 3.94
CA THR A 100 -8.53 6.88 3.68
C THR A 100 -7.47 6.65 2.62
N ILE A 101 -6.35 6.04 3.01
CA ILE A 101 -5.16 5.92 2.17
C ILE A 101 -4.68 4.47 2.14
N ILE A 102 -4.45 3.96 0.94
CA ILE A 102 -3.89 2.63 0.69
C ILE A 102 -2.53 2.79 0.02
N ILE A 103 -1.50 2.14 0.55
CA ILE A 103 -0.13 2.20 0.03
C ILE A 103 0.29 0.81 -0.47
N ASP A 104 0.45 0.68 -1.76
CA ASP A 104 0.86 -0.57 -2.44
C ASP A 104 2.16 -0.35 -3.24
N ASN A 105 3.36 -0.68 -2.69
CA ASN A 105 3.56 -1.33 -1.41
C ASN A 105 4.73 -0.71 -0.65
N LEU A 106 4.72 -0.88 0.66
CA LEU A 106 5.76 -0.41 1.57
C LEU A 106 7.14 -0.99 1.24
N THR A 107 7.21 -2.26 0.83
CA THR A 107 8.48 -2.93 0.53
C THR A 107 9.23 -2.24 -0.60
N TYR A 108 8.52 -1.72 -1.59
CA TYR A 108 9.11 -0.96 -2.68
C TYR A 108 9.71 0.37 -2.19
N LEU A 109 9.01 1.06 -1.30
CA LEU A 109 9.44 2.33 -0.74
C LEU A 109 10.67 2.19 0.18
N CYS A 110 10.81 1.03 0.81
CA CYS A 110 11.90 0.77 1.76
C CYS A 110 13.10 0.03 1.15
N ASN A 111 12.94 -0.63 -0.01
CA ASN A 111 14.04 -1.36 -0.67
C ASN A 111 15.04 -0.47 -1.41
N SER A 112 14.77 0.82 -1.54
CA SER A 112 15.71 1.76 -2.16
C SER A 112 16.93 2.09 -1.28
N SER A 113 17.00 1.51 -0.07
CA SER A 113 18.07 1.75 0.87
C SER A 113 18.58 0.48 1.56
N GLU A 114 19.88 0.31 1.58
CA GLU A 114 20.60 -0.83 2.17
C GLU A 114 20.52 -0.91 3.71
N LYS A 115 19.74 -0.07 4.39
CA LYS A 115 19.71 0.02 5.86
C LYS A 115 18.32 -0.27 6.41
N GLY A 116 18.18 -1.38 7.12
CA GLY A 116 16.94 -1.85 7.75
C GLY A 116 16.24 -0.91 8.75
N ASP A 117 16.81 0.24 9.06
CA ASP A 117 16.18 1.26 9.92
C ASP A 117 15.30 2.25 9.16
N GLN A 118 15.39 2.31 7.84
CA GLN A 118 14.66 3.31 7.03
C GLN A 118 13.16 3.01 6.95
N ALA A 119 12.77 1.76 6.88
CA ALA A 119 11.35 1.39 6.93
C ALA A 119 10.67 1.87 8.22
N GLY A 120 11.39 1.79 9.35
CA GLY A 120 10.93 2.31 10.63
C GLY A 120 10.77 3.84 10.63
N ILE A 121 11.73 4.56 10.06
CA ILE A 121 11.68 6.03 9.94
C ILE A 121 10.52 6.46 9.05
N PHE A 122 10.34 5.79 7.90
CA PHE A 122 9.22 6.05 7.00
C PHE A 122 7.88 5.85 7.71
N MET A 123 7.72 4.71 8.41
CA MET A 123 6.51 4.44 9.18
C MET A 123 6.27 5.46 10.28
N MET A 124 7.31 5.91 11.00
CA MET A 124 7.15 6.98 12.01
C MET A 124 6.63 8.27 11.39
N LYS A 125 7.16 8.69 10.23
CA LYS A 125 6.69 9.88 9.50
C LYS A 125 5.24 9.71 9.06
N LEU A 126 4.88 8.54 8.53
CA LEU A 126 3.51 8.22 8.13
C LEU A 126 2.54 8.23 9.32
N MET A 127 2.97 7.70 10.47
CA MET A 127 2.19 7.75 11.72
C MET A 127 1.95 9.19 12.20
N ASN A 128 2.94 10.07 12.06
CA ASN A 128 2.76 11.49 12.38
C ASN A 128 1.69 12.15 11.51
N LEU A 129 1.65 11.84 10.21
CA LEU A 129 0.59 12.31 9.32
C LEU A 129 -0.77 11.71 9.69
N LYS A 130 -0.82 10.41 9.99
CA LYS A 130 -2.02 9.73 10.46
C LYS A 130 -2.60 10.42 11.69
N MET A 131 -1.75 10.73 12.68
CA MET A 131 -2.19 11.44 13.90
C MET A 131 -2.65 12.87 13.61
N LYS A 132 -1.93 13.58 12.71
CA LYS A 132 -2.23 14.97 12.35
C LYS A 132 -3.58 15.11 11.63
N TYR A 133 -3.92 14.16 10.77
CA TYR A 133 -5.08 14.22 9.88
C TYR A 133 -6.17 13.19 10.18
N ASN A 134 -5.99 12.39 11.21
CA ASN A 134 -6.86 11.26 11.56
C ASN A 134 -7.08 10.28 10.40
N TRP A 135 -5.97 9.90 9.72
CA TRP A 135 -6.03 8.99 8.58
C TRP A 135 -6.30 7.54 8.99
N SER A 136 -6.97 6.82 8.10
CA SER A 136 -7.06 5.37 8.08
C SER A 136 -6.09 4.85 7.03
N LEU A 137 -5.12 4.02 7.42
CA LEU A 137 -4.04 3.58 6.55
C LEU A 137 -4.11 2.07 6.33
N LEU A 138 -4.12 1.63 5.08
CA LEU A 138 -3.82 0.25 4.71
C LEU A 138 -2.47 0.21 4.00
N VAL A 139 -1.52 -0.51 4.58
CA VAL A 139 -0.18 -0.66 4.03
C VAL A 139 0.01 -2.09 3.54
N ILE A 140 0.40 -2.24 2.28
CA ILE A 140 0.67 -3.54 1.68
C ILE A 140 2.17 -3.84 1.76
N ALA A 141 2.52 -5.05 2.19
CA ALA A 141 3.90 -5.50 2.30
C ALA A 141 4.10 -6.90 1.68
N HIS A 142 5.33 -7.22 1.35
CA HIS A 142 5.71 -8.57 0.92
C HIS A 142 6.25 -9.40 2.09
N THR A 143 6.21 -10.72 1.93
CA THR A 143 7.02 -11.61 2.74
C THR A 143 8.43 -11.72 2.15
N PRO A 144 9.49 -11.95 2.97
CA PRO A 144 10.76 -12.42 2.48
C PRO A 144 10.60 -13.79 1.78
N LYS A 145 11.61 -14.20 1.04
CA LYS A 145 11.63 -15.58 0.48
C LYS A 145 11.51 -16.58 1.63
N ARG A 146 10.48 -17.42 1.60
CA ARG A 146 10.17 -18.42 2.60
C ARG A 146 9.76 -19.74 1.96
N ASN A 147 9.71 -20.81 2.75
CA ASN A 147 9.11 -22.07 2.30
C ASN A 147 7.58 -21.90 2.24
N MET A 148 7.04 -21.98 1.02
CA MET A 148 5.60 -21.73 0.77
C MET A 148 4.68 -22.83 1.31
N THR A 149 5.23 -23.99 1.72
CA THR A 149 4.44 -25.07 2.35
C THR A 149 4.11 -24.79 3.81
N ASN A 150 4.84 -23.86 4.45
CA ASN A 150 4.57 -23.48 5.84
C ASN A 150 3.47 -22.44 5.91
N PRO A 151 2.60 -22.46 6.94
CA PRO A 151 1.65 -21.39 7.20
C PRO A 151 2.36 -20.03 7.32
N ILE A 152 1.69 -18.98 6.88
CA ILE A 152 2.16 -17.61 7.07
C ILE A 152 2.01 -17.23 8.55
N THR A 153 3.05 -16.62 9.10
CA THR A 153 3.08 -16.10 10.47
C THR A 153 3.46 -14.62 10.47
N GLN A 154 3.27 -13.95 11.60
CA GLN A 154 3.70 -12.55 11.77
C GLN A 154 5.22 -12.35 11.58
N ASN A 155 6.05 -13.40 11.73
CA ASN A 155 7.49 -13.34 11.49
C ASN A 155 7.84 -13.27 9.99
N ASP A 156 6.87 -13.53 9.12
CA ASP A 156 7.02 -13.49 7.67
C ASP A 156 6.75 -12.11 7.07
N LEU A 157 6.49 -11.08 7.90
CA LEU A 157 6.41 -9.70 7.42
C LEU A 157 7.81 -9.18 7.07
N ALA A 158 8.01 -8.77 5.81
CA ALA A 158 9.29 -8.20 5.37
C ALA A 158 9.60 -6.88 6.10
N GLY A 159 10.84 -6.72 6.56
CA GLY A 159 11.34 -5.46 7.10
C GLY A 159 11.58 -5.41 8.60
N SER A 160 11.35 -6.47 9.31
CA SER A 160 11.66 -6.74 10.72
C SER A 160 10.47 -6.76 11.69
N LYS A 161 10.69 -7.41 12.84
CA LYS A 161 9.75 -7.39 13.99
C LYS A 161 9.39 -5.96 14.46
N LYS A 162 10.24 -4.97 14.18
CA LYS A 162 10.00 -3.57 14.53
C LYS A 162 8.84 -2.95 13.74
N LEU A 163 8.64 -3.35 12.47
CA LEU A 163 7.55 -2.83 11.65
C LEU A 163 6.17 -3.28 12.15
N TYR A 164 6.09 -4.50 12.68
CA TYR A 164 4.84 -5.02 13.22
C TYR A 164 4.23 -4.13 14.31
N ASN A 165 5.09 -3.46 15.10
CA ASN A 165 4.65 -2.59 16.20
C ASN A 165 3.98 -1.28 15.73
N PHE A 166 4.03 -0.96 14.44
CA PHE A 166 3.35 0.22 13.89
C PHE A 166 1.90 -0.05 13.49
N PHE A 167 1.47 -1.32 13.44
CA PHE A 167 0.17 -1.69 12.94
C PHE A 167 -0.80 -2.01 14.07
N ASP A 168 -1.99 -1.40 14.00
CA ASP A 168 -3.11 -1.70 14.90
C ASP A 168 -3.70 -3.08 14.57
N SER A 169 -3.76 -3.42 13.28
CA SER A 169 -4.21 -4.72 12.79
C SER A 169 -3.33 -5.24 11.66
N VAL A 170 -3.19 -6.56 11.58
CA VAL A 170 -2.37 -7.21 10.54
C VAL A 170 -3.07 -8.46 10.05
N PHE A 171 -3.19 -8.61 8.74
CA PHE A 171 -3.72 -9.83 8.13
C PHE A 171 -2.88 -10.28 6.93
N ALA A 172 -2.98 -11.55 6.59
CA ALA A 172 -2.20 -12.15 5.53
C ALA A 172 -3.06 -12.96 4.56
N ILE A 173 -2.67 -12.96 3.29
CA ILE A 173 -3.24 -13.85 2.28
C ILE A 173 -2.26 -15.00 2.08
N GLY A 174 -2.70 -16.22 2.36
CA GLY A 174 -1.97 -17.46 2.14
C GLY A 174 -2.59 -18.28 1.01
N LYS A 175 -1.81 -19.23 0.49
CA LYS A 175 -2.35 -20.25 -0.42
C LYS A 175 -3.00 -21.36 0.41
N SER A 176 -4.19 -21.78 -0.01
CA SER A 176 -4.82 -23.01 0.44
C SER A 176 -4.29 -24.18 -0.40
N TYR A 177 -3.93 -25.28 0.22
CA TYR A 177 -3.50 -26.53 -0.42
C TYR A 177 -4.54 -27.61 -0.20
#